data_3470bc068460eaff0ab18b78df97b415
#
_entry.id   3470bc068460eaff0ab18b78df97b415
#
_cell.length_a   1.000
_cell.length_b   1.000
_cell.length_c   1.000
_cell.angle_alpha   90.00
_cell.angle_beta   90.00
_cell.angle_gamma   90.00
#
_symmetry.space_group_name_H-M   'P 1'
#
loop_
_entity.id
_entity.type
_entity.pdbx_description
1 polymer ?
#
loop_
_entity_poly.entity_id
_entity_poly.type
_entity_poly.pdbx_seq_one_letter_code
_entity_poly.pdbx_strand_id
1 'polypeptide(L)'
;MKQIQGGVTAAKGFEAAGVEAAIKYQNRKDMALIVSKAPCTVAGTFTSNVVKAAPVLWDKQIVEHSAFAQAVVVNSGIANACTGKQGLDCCEAEAKCAGELLGVPTDAVLVASTGVIGMQIPVDKITAGIEKLVAAKADTLEAGSDAAHAIMTTDTISKEIAIETQIGGKTVTLGGMCKGSGMIHPNMCTMLGFVTTDVKISKEMLQKCVSADVVDSFNMISVDGDTSTNDTLLVLANGMAGNEEITAEGEDYDNFCKALHEITTFLAKKMAGDGEGATALFETKVINAVSKEDARTLAKSVICSSLTKAAIFGHDANWGRILCALGYSGAKFDPENVDLYFESKSGKIHIFGNGVACDYSEEEATKILSDPEVTALVDMHMGEAEATAWGCDLSYDYVKIN
;
A
#
# COMPACT_ATOMS: atom_id res chain seq x y z
N MET A 1 12.14 1.01 -17.63
CA MET A 1 11.96 1.57 -16.30
C MET A 1 13.28 1.51 -15.54
N LYS A 2 13.52 2.46 -14.63
CA LYS A 2 14.73 2.53 -13.81
C LYS A 2 14.33 3.03 -12.41
N GLN A 3 14.65 2.25 -11.38
CA GLN A 3 14.52 2.71 -10.00
C GLN A 3 15.57 3.80 -9.73
N ILE A 4 15.16 4.87 -9.07
CA ILE A 4 16.01 5.98 -8.64
C ILE A 4 15.84 6.20 -7.13
N GLN A 5 16.71 7.01 -6.55
CA GLN A 5 16.60 7.39 -5.15
C GLN A 5 15.46 8.39 -4.95
N GLY A 6 14.66 8.22 -3.89
CA GLY A 6 13.61 9.16 -3.49
C GLY A 6 12.27 8.48 -3.21
N GLY A 7 11.29 9.32 -2.94
CA GLY A 7 9.89 9.02 -2.68
C GLY A 7 9.01 10.09 -3.35
N VAL A 8 8.03 10.62 -2.64
CA VAL A 8 7.01 11.56 -3.19
C VAL A 8 7.57 12.89 -3.72
N THR A 9 8.79 13.27 -3.40
CA THR A 9 9.46 14.48 -3.94
C THR A 9 10.27 14.21 -5.20
N ALA A 10 10.40 12.95 -5.65
CA ALA A 10 11.18 12.61 -6.83
C ALA A 10 10.56 13.13 -8.14
N ALA A 11 9.23 13.12 -8.24
CA ALA A 11 8.52 13.64 -9.39
C ALA A 11 8.62 15.19 -9.44
N LYS A 12 8.87 15.73 -10.65
CA LYS A 12 9.07 17.15 -10.85
C LYS A 12 7.90 17.98 -10.35
N GLY A 13 8.20 19.02 -9.56
CA GLY A 13 7.20 19.97 -9.06
C GLY A 13 6.47 19.54 -7.79
N PHE A 14 6.87 18.47 -7.14
CA PHE A 14 6.38 18.10 -5.82
C PHE A 14 7.34 18.55 -4.72
N GLU A 15 6.76 19.04 -3.65
CA GLU A 15 7.41 19.37 -2.37
C GLU A 15 6.76 18.57 -1.26
N ALA A 16 7.50 18.27 -0.20
CA ALA A 16 6.96 17.59 0.97
C ALA A 16 7.56 18.14 2.26
N ALA A 17 6.95 17.81 3.38
CA ALA A 17 7.48 18.06 4.71
C ALA A 17 6.97 17.02 5.70
N GLY A 18 7.74 16.76 6.75
CA GLY A 18 7.32 16.01 7.92
C GLY A 18 7.71 16.76 9.18
N VAL A 19 6.76 17.04 10.09
CA VAL A 19 6.99 17.82 11.31
C VAL A 19 6.39 17.15 12.54
N GLU A 20 6.85 17.57 13.73
CA GLU A 20 6.23 17.27 15.01
C GLU A 20 5.15 18.32 15.32
N ALA A 21 3.90 17.89 15.39
CA ALA A 21 2.76 18.66 15.91
C ALA A 21 2.35 18.22 17.32
N ALA A 22 2.93 17.14 17.82
CA ALA A 22 2.64 16.54 19.13
C ALA A 22 1.13 16.22 19.30
N ILE A 23 0.53 15.61 18.27
CA ILE A 23 -0.90 15.29 18.22
C ILE A 23 -1.25 14.34 19.37
N LYS A 24 -0.57 13.21 19.43
CA LYS A 24 -0.72 12.19 20.48
C LYS A 24 0.59 11.91 21.22
N TYR A 25 1.69 11.83 20.49
CA TYR A 25 3.02 11.52 21.01
C TYR A 25 3.92 12.75 20.93
N GLN A 26 4.99 12.77 21.72
CA GLN A 26 6.01 13.81 21.68
C GLN A 26 7.33 13.25 21.13
N ASN A 27 8.20 14.12 20.66
CA ASN A 27 9.53 13.80 20.16
C ASN A 27 9.54 12.88 18.93
N ARG A 28 8.50 12.99 18.09
CA ARG A 28 8.45 12.33 16.78
C ARG A 28 7.67 13.17 15.77
N LYS A 29 8.03 13.06 14.51
CA LYS A 29 7.22 13.63 13.42
C LYS A 29 5.90 12.87 13.36
N ASP A 30 4.78 13.58 13.30
CA ASP A 30 3.42 13.04 13.32
C ASP A 30 2.46 13.76 12.38
N MET A 31 2.99 14.71 11.59
CA MET A 31 2.27 15.32 10.46
C MET A 31 3.14 15.39 9.22
N ALA A 32 2.53 15.13 8.05
CA ALA A 32 3.16 15.26 6.74
C ALA A 32 2.33 16.14 5.81
N LEU A 33 3.03 16.76 4.86
CA LEU A 33 2.47 17.50 3.73
C LEU A 33 3.09 16.99 2.44
N ILE A 34 2.27 16.76 1.43
CA ILE A 34 2.67 16.64 0.04
C ILE A 34 1.99 17.77 -0.71
N VAL A 35 2.72 18.54 -1.50
CA VAL A 35 2.15 19.64 -2.28
C VAL A 35 2.78 19.71 -3.67
N SER A 36 1.96 19.99 -4.67
CA SER A 36 2.41 20.20 -6.04
C SER A 36 2.47 21.71 -6.37
N LYS A 37 3.48 22.11 -7.14
CA LYS A 37 3.60 23.47 -7.69
C LYS A 37 2.57 23.77 -8.79
N ALA A 38 1.87 22.75 -9.30
CA ALA A 38 0.81 22.86 -10.29
C ALA A 38 -0.41 22.03 -9.89
N PRO A 39 -1.62 22.36 -10.37
CA PRO A 39 -2.81 21.52 -10.18
C PRO A 39 -2.57 20.10 -10.70
N CYS A 40 -3.05 19.09 -9.95
CA CYS A 40 -2.89 17.69 -10.29
C CYS A 40 -4.22 17.06 -10.72
N THR A 41 -4.19 16.28 -11.78
CA THR A 41 -5.17 15.22 -11.96
C THR A 41 -5.02 14.26 -10.78
N VAL A 42 -6.14 13.89 -10.14
CA VAL A 42 -6.12 13.00 -8.97
C VAL A 42 -6.99 11.78 -9.20
N ALA A 43 -6.48 10.64 -8.78
CA ALA A 43 -7.23 9.39 -8.66
C ALA A 43 -7.04 8.80 -7.26
N GLY A 44 -8.01 8.02 -6.80
CA GLY A 44 -7.93 7.39 -5.49
C GLY A 44 -8.76 6.13 -5.40
N THR A 45 -8.32 5.24 -4.50
CA THR A 45 -9.09 4.09 -4.04
C THR A 45 -9.17 4.13 -2.52
N PHE A 46 -10.29 3.66 -1.98
CA PHE A 46 -10.65 3.84 -0.58
C PHE A 46 -11.18 2.55 0.03
N THR A 47 -11.11 2.44 1.35
CA THR A 47 -11.60 1.27 2.08
C THR A 47 -13.02 0.89 1.70
N SER A 48 -13.26 -0.41 1.54
CA SER A 48 -14.60 -1.00 1.40
C SER A 48 -15.32 -1.16 2.75
N ASN A 49 -14.62 -0.97 3.88
CA ASN A 49 -15.22 -1.02 5.20
C ASN A 49 -16.41 -0.07 5.28
N VAL A 50 -17.55 -0.54 5.79
CA VAL A 50 -18.75 0.30 5.94
C VAL A 50 -18.57 1.40 7.00
N VAL A 51 -17.69 1.16 7.97
CA VAL A 51 -17.26 2.15 8.97
C VAL A 51 -16.11 2.96 8.39
N LYS A 52 -16.43 4.02 7.66
CA LYS A 52 -15.43 4.90 7.02
C LYS A 52 -15.03 6.04 7.93
N ALA A 53 -13.74 6.31 8.01
CA ALA A 53 -13.20 7.50 8.66
C ALA A 53 -13.61 8.79 7.93
N ALA A 54 -13.66 9.91 8.65
CA ALA A 54 -14.02 11.20 8.07
C ALA A 54 -13.09 11.62 6.91
N PRO A 55 -11.75 11.45 6.97
CA PRO A 55 -10.85 11.71 5.86
C PRO A 55 -11.21 10.94 4.59
N VAL A 56 -11.59 9.67 4.71
CA VAL A 56 -12.00 8.84 3.56
C VAL A 56 -13.22 9.43 2.84
N LEU A 57 -14.21 9.92 3.61
CA LEU A 57 -15.40 10.56 3.05
C LEU A 57 -15.06 11.90 2.40
N TRP A 58 -14.18 12.68 3.01
CA TRP A 58 -13.67 13.95 2.49
C TRP A 58 -12.94 13.77 1.17
N ASP A 59 -11.95 12.89 1.15
CA ASP A 59 -11.10 12.66 -0.02
C ASP A 59 -11.88 12.06 -1.20
N LYS A 60 -12.80 11.14 -0.89
CA LYS A 60 -13.66 10.55 -1.92
C LYS A 60 -14.48 11.63 -2.65
N GLN A 61 -15.05 12.59 -1.93
CA GLN A 61 -15.78 13.70 -2.52
C GLN A 61 -14.88 14.55 -3.42
N ILE A 62 -13.65 14.85 -3.02
CA ILE A 62 -12.69 15.61 -3.83
C ILE A 62 -12.30 14.82 -5.09
N VAL A 63 -11.94 13.55 -4.95
CA VAL A 63 -11.56 12.69 -6.09
C VAL A 63 -12.70 12.57 -7.11
N GLU A 64 -13.96 12.47 -6.65
CA GLU A 64 -15.10 12.32 -7.53
C GLU A 64 -15.53 13.65 -8.20
N HIS A 65 -15.48 14.77 -7.49
CA HIS A 65 -16.17 15.99 -7.91
C HIS A 65 -15.26 17.20 -8.16
N SER A 66 -14.06 17.27 -7.55
CA SER A 66 -13.17 18.42 -7.78
C SER A 66 -12.48 18.33 -9.14
N ALA A 67 -12.18 19.51 -9.70
CA ALA A 67 -11.49 19.61 -10.98
C ALA A 67 -10.03 19.16 -10.89
N PHE A 68 -9.40 19.37 -9.73
CA PHE A 68 -8.01 19.01 -9.44
C PHE A 68 -7.78 18.89 -7.93
N ALA A 69 -6.68 18.28 -7.52
CA ALA A 69 -6.14 18.39 -6.17
C ALA A 69 -4.71 18.96 -6.25
N GLN A 70 -4.21 19.52 -5.16
CA GLN A 70 -2.86 20.14 -5.19
C GLN A 70 -2.06 19.89 -3.91
N ALA A 71 -2.71 19.49 -2.81
CA ALA A 71 -2.05 19.16 -1.56
C ALA A 71 -2.70 17.97 -0.86
N VAL A 72 -1.91 17.26 -0.04
CA VAL A 72 -2.36 16.23 0.89
C VAL A 72 -1.77 16.53 2.26
N VAL A 73 -2.63 16.70 3.27
CA VAL A 73 -2.24 16.81 4.68
C VAL A 73 -2.48 15.48 5.36
N VAL A 74 -1.48 14.97 6.06
CA VAL A 74 -1.57 13.67 6.73
C VAL A 74 -1.22 13.82 8.19
N ASN A 75 -1.98 13.18 9.09
CA ASN A 75 -1.59 13.03 10.49
C ASN A 75 -1.49 11.58 10.90
N SER A 76 -0.56 11.27 11.81
CA SER A 76 -0.46 9.99 12.51
C SER A 76 -0.79 10.14 14.00
N GLY A 77 -1.23 9.03 14.63
CA GLY A 77 -1.57 8.95 16.06
C GLY A 77 -3.07 8.94 16.36
N ILE A 78 -3.90 9.63 15.58
CA ILE A 78 -5.37 9.66 15.70
C ILE A 78 -5.97 9.44 14.31
N ALA A 79 -6.88 8.46 14.21
CA ALA A 79 -7.44 8.01 12.94
C ALA A 79 -8.58 8.90 12.40
N ASN A 80 -9.17 9.76 13.21
CA ASN A 80 -10.39 10.50 12.87
C ASN A 80 -11.51 9.58 12.34
N ALA A 81 -11.64 8.40 12.94
CA ALA A 81 -12.67 7.42 12.63
C ALA A 81 -13.64 7.29 13.80
N CYS A 82 -14.92 7.05 13.51
CA CYS A 82 -16.00 7.02 14.52
C CYS A 82 -16.14 8.34 15.30
N THR A 83 -15.87 9.47 14.66
CA THR A 83 -15.85 10.82 15.26
C THR A 83 -17.09 11.66 14.91
N GLY A 84 -18.02 11.08 14.15
CA GLY A 84 -19.27 11.72 13.76
C GLY A 84 -19.09 12.99 12.91
N LYS A 85 -20.01 13.93 13.01
CA LYS A 85 -19.95 15.19 12.25
C LYS A 85 -18.71 16.01 12.58
N GLN A 86 -18.25 16.00 13.83
CA GLN A 86 -17.07 16.74 14.26
C GLN A 86 -15.82 16.29 13.50
N GLY A 87 -15.71 15.00 13.15
CA GLY A 87 -14.61 14.50 12.34
C GLY A 87 -14.54 15.09 10.94
N LEU A 88 -15.70 15.29 10.30
CA LEU A 88 -15.77 15.98 8.99
C LEU A 88 -15.50 17.48 9.11
N ASP A 89 -16.02 18.13 10.15
CA ASP A 89 -15.73 19.53 10.43
C ASP A 89 -14.21 19.76 10.65
N CYS A 90 -13.50 18.77 11.26
CA CYS A 90 -12.04 18.78 11.37
C CYS A 90 -11.36 18.69 10.00
N CYS A 91 -11.78 17.77 9.12
CA CYS A 91 -11.20 17.67 7.76
C CYS A 91 -11.36 18.99 6.98
N GLU A 92 -12.52 19.62 7.06
CA GLU A 92 -12.77 20.93 6.44
C GLU A 92 -11.85 22.02 7.03
N ALA A 93 -11.66 22.05 8.35
CA ALA A 93 -10.77 23.02 9.01
C ALA A 93 -9.30 22.82 8.61
N GLU A 94 -8.84 21.56 8.53
CA GLU A 94 -7.49 21.19 8.06
C GLU A 94 -7.27 21.64 6.61
N ALA A 95 -8.19 21.26 5.72
CA ALA A 95 -8.12 21.59 4.31
C ALA A 95 -8.17 23.10 4.07
N LYS A 96 -9.02 23.83 4.81
CA LYS A 96 -9.12 25.28 4.75
C LYS A 96 -7.82 25.94 5.21
N CYS A 97 -7.28 25.53 6.36
CA CYS A 97 -6.02 26.08 6.87
C CYS A 97 -4.86 25.88 5.87
N ALA A 98 -4.71 24.67 5.35
CA ALA A 98 -3.68 24.36 4.36
C ALA A 98 -3.91 25.15 3.06
N GLY A 99 -5.16 25.21 2.60
CA GLY A 99 -5.52 25.95 1.39
C GLY A 99 -5.19 27.45 1.47
N GLU A 100 -5.54 28.10 2.58
CA GLU A 100 -5.23 29.51 2.82
C GLU A 100 -3.72 29.79 2.82
N LEU A 101 -2.92 28.93 3.48
CA LEU A 101 -1.48 29.07 3.57
C LEU A 101 -0.74 28.75 2.25
N LEU A 102 -1.28 27.83 1.46
CA LEU A 102 -0.70 27.42 0.17
C LEU A 102 -1.22 28.26 -1.01
N GLY A 103 -2.31 29.03 -0.80
CA GLY A 103 -2.97 29.79 -1.86
C GLY A 103 -3.74 28.92 -2.84
N VAL A 104 -4.31 27.78 -2.37
CA VAL A 104 -5.12 26.85 -3.17
C VAL A 104 -6.52 26.73 -2.60
N PRO A 105 -7.54 26.35 -3.40
CA PRO A 105 -8.91 26.13 -2.90
C PRO A 105 -8.96 25.01 -1.85
N THR A 106 -9.90 25.13 -0.89
CA THR A 106 -10.12 24.13 0.15
C THR A 106 -10.44 22.74 -0.44
N ASP A 107 -11.22 22.68 -1.50
CA ASP A 107 -11.59 21.47 -2.23
C ASP A 107 -10.49 20.93 -3.18
N ALA A 108 -9.30 21.53 -3.13
CA ALA A 108 -8.07 21.00 -3.75
C ALA A 108 -7.10 20.40 -2.72
N VAL A 109 -7.48 20.34 -1.44
CA VAL A 109 -6.67 19.79 -0.34
C VAL A 109 -7.29 18.49 0.17
N LEU A 110 -6.57 17.41 0.01
CA LEU A 110 -6.88 16.07 0.53
C LEU A 110 -6.37 15.95 1.97
N VAL A 111 -7.03 15.10 2.77
CA VAL A 111 -6.72 14.92 4.20
C VAL A 111 -6.68 13.44 4.53
N ALA A 112 -5.62 12.95 5.14
CA ALA A 112 -5.52 11.57 5.57
C ALA A 112 -5.12 11.46 7.06
N SER A 113 -5.67 10.50 7.76
CA SER A 113 -5.40 10.28 9.19
C SER A 113 -5.17 8.80 9.47
N THR A 114 -4.31 8.50 10.44
CA THR A 114 -4.09 7.12 10.91
C THR A 114 -3.77 7.09 12.40
N GLY A 115 -4.10 5.99 13.08
CA GLY A 115 -3.84 5.80 14.50
C GLY A 115 -5.06 5.30 15.27
N VAL A 116 -5.29 5.82 16.46
CA VAL A 116 -6.36 5.36 17.36
C VAL A 116 -7.74 5.81 16.87
N ILE A 117 -8.69 4.87 16.82
CA ILE A 117 -10.09 5.06 16.46
C ILE A 117 -10.86 5.63 17.67
N GLY A 118 -11.85 6.49 17.42
CA GLY A 118 -12.77 7.03 18.44
C GLY A 118 -12.26 8.27 19.19
N MET A 119 -11.02 8.69 18.93
CA MET A 119 -10.50 9.94 19.50
C MET A 119 -10.79 11.11 18.57
N GLN A 120 -11.21 12.25 19.14
CA GLN A 120 -11.34 13.50 18.40
C GLN A 120 -9.97 14.10 18.11
N ILE A 121 -9.83 14.67 16.92
CA ILE A 121 -8.61 15.37 16.50
C ILE A 121 -8.47 16.71 17.27
N PRO A 122 -7.31 17.01 17.83
CA PRO A 122 -7.04 18.32 18.43
C PRO A 122 -6.75 19.35 17.32
N VAL A 123 -7.79 20.02 16.82
CA VAL A 123 -7.73 20.92 15.65
C VAL A 123 -6.66 22.00 15.81
N ASP A 124 -6.51 22.58 17.03
CA ASP A 124 -5.48 23.62 17.28
C ASP A 124 -4.05 23.11 17.06
N LYS A 125 -3.79 21.83 17.41
CA LYS A 125 -2.47 21.23 17.16
C LYS A 125 -2.26 20.94 15.67
N ILE A 126 -3.29 20.48 14.98
CA ILE A 126 -3.26 20.21 13.54
C ILE A 126 -2.99 21.50 12.78
N THR A 127 -3.74 22.57 13.04
CA THR A 127 -3.54 23.86 12.33
C THR A 127 -2.16 24.44 12.58
N ALA A 128 -1.66 24.41 13.83
CA ALA A 128 -0.29 24.81 14.14
C ALA A 128 0.76 23.90 13.45
N GLY A 129 0.46 22.61 13.30
CA GLY A 129 1.28 21.66 12.53
C GLY A 129 1.30 21.98 11.03
N ILE A 130 0.18 22.35 10.45
CA ILE A 130 0.07 22.78 9.03
C ILE A 130 0.93 24.03 8.77
N GLU A 131 0.92 25.02 9.67
CA GLU A 131 1.78 26.20 9.57
C GLU A 131 3.27 25.80 9.50
N LYS A 132 3.70 24.87 10.36
CA LYS A 132 5.09 24.35 10.38
C LYS A 132 5.40 23.58 9.09
N LEU A 133 4.46 22.75 8.59
CA LEU A 133 4.62 21.98 7.36
C LEU A 133 4.82 22.89 6.15
N VAL A 134 3.97 23.91 6.01
CA VAL A 134 4.06 24.87 4.90
C VAL A 134 5.37 25.66 4.96
N ALA A 135 5.86 26.00 6.14
CA ALA A 135 7.14 26.69 6.31
C ALA A 135 8.35 25.79 6.01
N ALA A 136 8.24 24.47 6.25
CA ALA A 136 9.34 23.50 6.12
C ALA A 136 9.37 22.77 4.77
N LYS A 137 8.34 22.88 3.94
CA LYS A 137 8.23 22.12 2.69
C LYS A 137 9.39 22.39 1.73
N ALA A 138 9.90 21.34 1.13
CA ALA A 138 10.98 21.39 0.16
C ALA A 138 10.87 20.25 -0.88
N ASP A 139 11.55 20.42 -2.02
CA ASP A 139 11.64 19.44 -3.10
C ASP A 139 12.90 18.54 -2.97
N THR A 140 13.37 18.33 -1.74
CA THR A 140 14.55 17.51 -1.44
C THR A 140 14.17 16.07 -1.10
N LEU A 141 15.11 15.15 -1.28
CA LEU A 141 14.95 13.75 -0.89
C LEU A 141 14.66 13.62 0.63
N GLU A 142 15.33 14.45 1.44
CA GLU A 142 15.15 14.49 2.90
C GLU A 142 13.71 14.89 3.28
N ALA A 143 13.15 15.90 2.63
CA ALA A 143 11.77 16.35 2.87
C ALA A 143 10.74 15.25 2.52
N GLY A 144 10.98 14.50 1.43
CA GLY A 144 10.18 13.32 1.08
C GLY A 144 10.27 12.22 2.13
N SER A 145 11.48 11.91 2.57
CA SER A 145 11.74 10.91 3.61
C SER A 145 11.15 11.33 4.97
N ASP A 146 11.23 12.60 5.32
CA ASP A 146 10.60 13.17 6.52
C ASP A 146 9.07 12.98 6.52
N ALA A 147 8.45 13.20 5.37
CA ALA A 147 7.01 12.94 5.19
C ALA A 147 6.68 11.45 5.37
N ALA A 148 7.48 10.55 4.77
CA ALA A 148 7.31 9.11 4.91
C ALA A 148 7.46 8.62 6.37
N HIS A 149 8.38 9.20 7.15
CA HIS A 149 8.51 8.90 8.57
C HIS A 149 7.35 9.46 9.41
N ALA A 150 6.84 10.65 9.07
CA ALA A 150 5.77 11.30 9.83
C ALA A 150 4.42 10.57 9.77
N ILE A 151 4.18 9.76 8.73
CA ILE A 151 2.93 9.00 8.59
C ILE A 151 2.96 7.64 9.29
N MET A 152 4.11 7.17 9.79
CA MET A 152 4.26 5.90 10.47
C MET A 152 3.49 5.87 11.81
N THR A 153 3.05 4.66 12.20
CA THR A 153 2.45 4.39 13.52
C THR A 153 3.23 3.31 14.27
N THR A 154 2.95 2.06 14.01
CA THR A 154 3.65 0.88 14.51
C THR A 154 4.70 0.35 13.54
N ASP A 155 4.81 0.97 12.37
CA ASP A 155 5.81 0.66 11.36
C ASP A 155 7.23 0.74 11.93
N THR A 156 8.11 -0.19 11.55
CA THR A 156 9.51 -0.21 12.00
C THR A 156 10.44 0.48 10.99
N ILE A 157 10.02 0.57 9.74
CA ILE A 157 10.75 1.22 8.63
C ILE A 157 9.84 2.16 7.84
N SER A 158 10.40 3.27 7.34
CA SER A 158 9.73 4.08 6.31
C SER A 158 9.73 3.34 4.97
N LYS A 159 8.66 3.53 4.20
CA LYS A 159 8.43 2.82 2.94
C LYS A 159 8.29 3.85 1.83
N GLU A 160 9.32 3.96 1.00
CA GLU A 160 9.37 4.91 -0.12
C GLU A 160 10.12 4.32 -1.31
N ILE A 161 9.77 4.76 -2.51
CA ILE A 161 10.38 4.35 -3.79
C ILE A 161 10.17 5.43 -4.83
N ALA A 162 11.09 5.53 -5.79
CA ALA A 162 10.90 6.34 -6.99
C ALA A 162 11.41 5.61 -8.25
N ILE A 163 10.73 5.85 -9.37
CA ILE A 163 10.99 5.21 -10.67
C ILE A 163 10.92 6.23 -11.78
N GLU A 164 11.81 6.11 -12.75
CA GLU A 164 11.75 6.79 -14.04
C GLU A 164 11.33 5.84 -15.15
N THR A 165 10.45 6.30 -16.04
CA THR A 165 10.05 5.61 -17.27
C THR A 165 10.00 6.55 -18.45
N GLN A 166 9.82 6.04 -19.67
CA GLN A 166 9.66 6.83 -20.89
C GLN A 166 8.20 6.80 -21.34
N ILE A 167 7.61 7.96 -21.54
CA ILE A 167 6.23 8.14 -22.02
C ILE A 167 6.23 9.27 -23.05
N GLY A 168 5.78 8.98 -24.29
CA GLY A 168 5.77 9.97 -25.38
C GLY A 168 7.14 10.60 -25.65
N GLY A 169 8.22 9.84 -25.48
CA GLY A 169 9.59 10.32 -25.65
C GLY A 169 10.08 11.29 -24.55
N LYS A 170 9.34 11.41 -23.45
CA LYS A 170 9.72 12.17 -22.25
C LYS A 170 10.04 11.25 -21.10
N THR A 171 11.00 11.65 -20.27
CA THR A 171 11.22 10.99 -18.98
C THR A 171 10.13 11.42 -18.02
N VAL A 172 9.39 10.46 -17.53
CA VAL A 172 8.35 10.63 -16.50
C VAL A 172 8.82 9.96 -15.23
N THR A 173 8.64 10.65 -14.10
CA THR A 173 9.02 10.18 -12.79
C THR A 173 7.76 9.89 -11.97
N LEU A 174 7.77 8.76 -11.29
CA LEU A 174 6.80 8.40 -10.26
C LEU A 174 7.54 8.26 -8.93
N GLY A 175 6.97 8.80 -7.87
CA GLY A 175 7.47 8.63 -6.50
C GLY A 175 6.35 8.20 -5.57
N GLY A 176 6.63 7.29 -4.66
CA GLY A 176 5.60 6.79 -3.74
C GLY A 176 6.10 6.68 -2.31
N MET A 177 5.18 6.81 -1.35
CA MET A 177 5.37 6.45 0.04
C MET A 177 4.12 5.77 0.59
N CYS A 178 4.28 4.91 1.58
CA CYS A 178 3.15 4.33 2.29
C CYS A 178 3.48 4.04 3.76
N LYS A 179 2.43 3.79 4.53
CA LYS A 179 2.51 3.27 5.90
C LYS A 179 1.51 2.15 6.10
N GLY A 180 1.85 1.24 6.98
CA GLY A 180 1.02 0.15 7.45
C GLY A 180 1.85 -0.98 8.02
N SER A 181 1.42 -1.53 9.16
CA SER A 181 2.07 -2.60 9.90
C SER A 181 1.04 -3.48 10.61
N GLY A 182 -0.02 -2.91 11.20
CA GLY A 182 -1.18 -3.61 11.78
C GLY A 182 -2.50 -3.14 11.18
N MET A 183 -3.57 -3.95 11.37
CA MET A 183 -4.87 -3.80 10.73
C MET A 183 -4.73 -3.77 9.20
N ILE A 184 -4.04 -4.80 8.64
CA ILE A 184 -3.70 -4.91 7.23
C ILE A 184 -4.35 -6.14 6.59
N HIS A 185 -5.49 -5.94 5.95
CA HIS A 185 -6.16 -6.89 5.05
C HIS A 185 -6.97 -6.12 3.99
N PRO A 186 -6.32 -5.57 2.96
CA PRO A 186 -7.01 -4.75 1.98
C PRO A 186 -8.04 -5.55 1.18
N ASN A 187 -9.26 -5.01 1.18
CA ASN A 187 -10.27 -5.30 0.18
C ASN A 187 -10.68 -3.94 -0.41
N MET A 188 -9.88 -3.43 -1.38
CA MET A 188 -9.82 -2.04 -1.85
C MET A 188 -9.13 -1.05 -0.88
N CYS A 189 -7.96 -1.42 -0.34
CA CYS A 189 -6.95 -0.70 0.45
C CYS A 189 -7.06 -0.82 1.98
N THR A 190 -5.97 -1.30 2.65
CA THR A 190 -5.77 -1.21 4.12
C THR A 190 -4.45 -0.52 4.43
N MET A 191 -4.37 0.82 4.18
CA MET A 191 -3.11 1.55 4.36
C MET A 191 -3.29 3.03 4.03
N LEU A 192 -2.28 3.84 4.29
CA LEU A 192 -2.14 5.12 3.63
C LEU A 192 -1.02 5.02 2.60
N GLY A 193 -1.35 5.24 1.34
CA GLY A 193 -0.41 5.26 0.23
C GLY A 193 -0.57 6.51 -0.62
N PHE A 194 0.54 7.13 -0.96
CA PHE A 194 0.57 8.34 -1.75
C PHE A 194 1.58 8.16 -2.87
N VAL A 195 1.12 8.38 -4.10
CA VAL A 195 1.97 8.34 -5.29
C VAL A 195 1.88 9.69 -5.99
N THR A 196 3.02 10.28 -6.29
CA THR A 196 3.17 11.52 -7.07
C THR A 196 3.77 11.19 -8.41
N THR A 197 3.35 11.91 -9.45
CA THR A 197 3.96 11.76 -10.78
C THR A 197 3.87 13.06 -11.56
N ASP A 198 4.86 13.30 -12.40
CA ASP A 198 4.88 14.45 -13.30
C ASP A 198 4.27 14.16 -14.68
N VAL A 199 3.66 12.97 -14.87
CA VAL A 199 2.95 12.61 -16.10
C VAL A 199 1.75 13.51 -16.34
N LYS A 200 1.48 13.83 -17.61
CA LYS A 200 0.21 14.43 -18.05
C LYS A 200 -0.73 13.33 -18.51
N ILE A 201 -1.83 13.13 -17.77
CA ILE A 201 -2.82 12.06 -17.97
C ILE A 201 -4.22 12.55 -17.61
N SER A 202 -5.23 12.14 -18.35
CA SER A 202 -6.62 12.49 -18.05
C SER A 202 -7.12 11.78 -16.76
N LYS A 203 -8.09 12.39 -16.11
CA LYS A 203 -8.70 11.86 -14.87
C LYS A 203 -9.27 10.44 -15.08
N GLU A 204 -9.92 10.21 -16.21
CA GLU A 204 -10.49 8.92 -16.56
C GLU A 204 -9.41 7.84 -16.67
N MET A 205 -8.34 8.12 -17.42
CA MET A 205 -7.26 7.15 -17.63
C MET A 205 -6.46 6.91 -16.35
N LEU A 206 -6.21 7.94 -15.55
CA LEU A 206 -5.54 7.80 -14.26
C LEU A 206 -6.37 6.93 -13.30
N GLN A 207 -7.66 7.21 -13.15
CA GLN A 207 -8.53 6.43 -12.26
C GLN A 207 -8.68 4.98 -12.75
N LYS A 208 -8.76 4.76 -14.06
CA LYS A 208 -8.79 3.42 -14.66
C LYS A 208 -7.54 2.62 -14.31
N CYS A 209 -6.35 3.23 -14.47
CA CYS A 209 -5.09 2.60 -14.13
C CYS A 209 -5.03 2.24 -12.64
N VAL A 210 -5.31 3.20 -11.75
CA VAL A 210 -5.26 3.00 -10.29
C VAL A 210 -6.24 1.93 -9.82
N SER A 211 -7.47 1.92 -10.35
CA SER A 211 -8.50 0.94 -10.00
C SER A 211 -8.15 -0.47 -10.45
N ALA A 212 -7.49 -0.62 -11.60
CA ALA A 212 -7.02 -1.91 -12.11
C ALA A 212 -5.80 -2.42 -11.33
N ASP A 213 -4.86 -1.51 -11.04
CA ASP A 213 -3.60 -1.84 -10.38
C ASP A 213 -3.77 -2.33 -8.93
N VAL A 214 -4.61 -1.66 -8.14
CA VAL A 214 -4.79 -1.96 -6.72
C VAL A 214 -5.21 -3.42 -6.46
N VAL A 215 -5.87 -4.04 -7.42
CA VAL A 215 -6.38 -5.43 -7.33
C VAL A 215 -5.24 -6.46 -7.32
N ASP A 216 -4.12 -6.16 -7.98
CA ASP A 216 -2.93 -7.04 -8.08
C ASP A 216 -1.76 -6.54 -7.22
N SER A 217 -1.93 -5.45 -6.48
CA SER A 217 -0.90 -4.87 -5.62
C SER A 217 -1.36 -4.83 -4.15
N PHE A 218 -1.86 -3.71 -3.68
CA PHE A 218 -2.26 -3.57 -2.27
C PHE A 218 -3.37 -4.55 -1.82
N ASN A 219 -4.33 -4.92 -2.69
CA ASN A 219 -5.34 -5.90 -2.33
C ASN A 219 -4.78 -7.33 -2.17
N MET A 220 -3.54 -7.56 -2.56
CA MET A 220 -2.87 -8.86 -2.45
C MET A 220 -1.97 -8.98 -1.22
N ILE A 221 -2.12 -8.08 -0.22
CA ILE A 221 -1.40 -8.23 1.05
C ILE A 221 -2.33 -8.55 2.22
N SER A 222 -1.78 -9.12 3.30
CA SER A 222 -2.44 -9.26 4.61
C SER A 222 -1.42 -9.44 5.73
N VAL A 223 -1.62 -8.75 6.86
CA VAL A 223 -0.90 -8.99 8.10
C VAL A 223 -1.76 -9.77 9.09
N ASP A 224 -2.97 -9.31 9.37
CA ASP A 224 -3.82 -9.82 10.46
C ASP A 224 -5.26 -10.16 10.04
N GLY A 225 -5.62 -9.93 8.80
CA GLY A 225 -6.96 -10.23 8.30
C GLY A 225 -8.00 -9.13 8.54
N ASP A 226 -7.62 -8.00 9.17
CA ASP A 226 -8.55 -6.93 9.54
C ASP A 226 -8.49 -5.75 8.58
N THR A 227 -9.67 -5.37 8.02
CA THR A 227 -9.80 -4.23 7.09
C THR A 227 -10.02 -2.94 7.86
N SER A 228 -9.13 -1.96 7.66
CA SER A 228 -9.13 -0.67 8.34
C SER A 228 -10.30 0.25 7.89
N THR A 229 -10.58 1.25 8.72
CA THR A 229 -11.56 2.32 8.47
C THR A 229 -11.00 3.47 7.63
N ASN A 230 -9.66 3.54 7.45
CA ASN A 230 -8.96 4.72 6.95
C ASN A 230 -8.26 4.53 5.60
N ASP A 231 -8.29 3.33 5.05
CA ASP A 231 -7.48 2.98 3.90
C ASP A 231 -7.69 3.90 2.71
N THR A 232 -6.58 4.40 2.21
CA THR A 232 -6.56 5.41 1.16
C THR A 232 -5.29 5.25 0.31
N LEU A 233 -5.45 5.05 -0.99
CA LEU A 233 -4.40 5.24 -1.99
C LEU A 233 -4.77 6.47 -2.83
N LEU A 234 -3.88 7.45 -2.87
CA LEU A 234 -4.01 8.65 -3.71
C LEU A 234 -2.86 8.71 -4.71
N VAL A 235 -3.20 9.02 -5.96
CA VAL A 235 -2.22 9.26 -7.04
C VAL A 235 -2.44 10.65 -7.60
N LEU A 236 -1.41 11.50 -7.52
CA LEU A 236 -1.43 12.88 -7.98
C LEU A 236 -0.51 13.04 -9.19
N ALA A 237 -1.05 13.51 -10.31
CA ALA A 237 -0.35 13.70 -11.57
C ALA A 237 -0.41 15.18 -12.02
N ASN A 238 0.74 15.89 -12.01
CA ASN A 238 0.78 17.34 -12.25
C ASN A 238 1.15 17.75 -13.67
N GLY A 239 1.47 16.82 -14.56
CA GLY A 239 1.75 17.09 -15.98
C GLY A 239 3.07 17.78 -16.28
N MET A 240 3.98 17.95 -15.31
CA MET A 240 5.20 18.72 -15.47
C MET A 240 6.34 18.01 -16.22
N ALA A 241 6.17 16.72 -16.58
CA ALA A 241 7.09 15.99 -17.47
C ALA A 241 7.04 16.53 -18.91
N GLY A 242 5.90 17.12 -19.31
CA GLY A 242 5.71 17.71 -20.63
C GLY A 242 5.49 16.68 -21.74
N ASN A 243 5.01 15.49 -21.41
CA ASN A 243 4.48 14.53 -22.38
C ASN A 243 3.14 15.01 -22.95
N GLU A 244 2.72 14.46 -24.09
CA GLU A 244 1.34 14.62 -24.55
C GLU A 244 0.39 13.95 -23.57
N GLU A 245 -0.81 14.50 -23.41
CA GLU A 245 -1.77 13.99 -22.45
C GLU A 245 -2.25 12.59 -22.83
N ILE A 246 -2.12 11.64 -21.90
CA ILE A 246 -2.65 10.28 -22.07
C ILE A 246 -4.17 10.33 -21.89
N THR A 247 -4.91 10.22 -23.00
CA THR A 247 -6.39 10.29 -23.02
C THR A 247 -7.05 8.98 -23.46
N ALA A 248 -6.25 7.98 -23.86
CA ALA A 248 -6.70 6.67 -24.32
C ALA A 248 -5.69 5.58 -23.98
N GLU A 249 -6.11 4.33 -24.07
CA GLU A 249 -5.22 3.16 -24.02
C GLU A 249 -4.23 3.16 -25.18
N GLY A 250 -3.06 2.61 -24.97
CA GLY A 250 -1.97 2.50 -25.93
C GLY A 250 -0.63 2.37 -25.21
N GLU A 251 0.46 2.40 -25.95
CA GLU A 251 1.82 2.13 -25.45
C GLU A 251 2.20 3.05 -24.26
N ASP A 252 1.89 4.34 -24.35
CA ASP A 252 2.20 5.31 -23.28
C ASP A 252 1.39 5.03 -22.02
N TYR A 253 0.11 4.67 -22.15
CA TYR A 253 -0.74 4.24 -21.05
C TYR A 253 -0.23 2.95 -20.40
N ASP A 254 0.11 1.95 -21.22
CA ASP A 254 0.64 0.66 -20.74
C ASP A 254 1.97 0.84 -20.00
N ASN A 255 2.84 1.74 -20.49
CA ASN A 255 4.11 2.06 -19.83
C ASN A 255 3.88 2.78 -18.50
N PHE A 256 2.88 3.66 -18.41
CA PHE A 256 2.48 4.29 -17.16
C PHE A 256 1.92 3.26 -16.16
N CYS A 257 1.01 2.38 -16.61
CA CYS A 257 0.44 1.33 -15.76
C CYS A 257 1.52 0.39 -15.21
N LYS A 258 2.48 -0.02 -16.03
CA LYS A 258 3.62 -0.83 -15.58
C LYS A 258 4.47 -0.12 -14.53
N ALA A 259 4.73 1.18 -14.71
CA ALA A 259 5.51 1.95 -13.74
C ALA A 259 4.76 2.16 -12.42
N LEU A 260 3.44 2.40 -12.48
CA LEU A 260 2.60 2.46 -11.27
C LEU A 260 2.60 1.12 -10.55
N HIS A 261 2.43 0.01 -11.27
CA HIS A 261 2.43 -1.34 -10.71
C HIS A 261 3.74 -1.71 -10.00
N GLU A 262 4.87 -1.30 -10.54
CA GLU A 262 6.19 -1.49 -9.90
C GLU A 262 6.25 -0.76 -8.54
N ILE A 263 5.77 0.51 -8.49
CA ILE A 263 5.71 1.30 -7.25
C ILE A 263 4.78 0.66 -6.22
N THR A 264 3.55 0.37 -6.62
CA THR A 264 2.51 -0.15 -5.71
C THR A 264 2.84 -1.54 -5.20
N THR A 265 3.39 -2.42 -6.04
CA THR A 265 3.86 -3.75 -5.66
C THR A 265 5.03 -3.67 -4.67
N PHE A 266 6.03 -2.80 -4.93
CA PHE A 266 7.15 -2.61 -4.00
C PHE A 266 6.65 -2.15 -2.63
N LEU A 267 5.78 -1.13 -2.59
CA LEU A 267 5.23 -0.59 -1.36
C LEU A 267 4.37 -1.63 -0.61
N ALA A 268 3.55 -2.40 -1.34
CA ALA A 268 2.74 -3.49 -0.79
C ALA A 268 3.60 -4.58 -0.14
N LYS A 269 4.65 -5.04 -0.82
CA LYS A 269 5.61 -6.02 -0.28
C LYS A 269 6.32 -5.50 0.97
N LYS A 270 6.78 -4.24 0.95
CA LYS A 270 7.41 -3.61 2.11
C LYS A 270 6.47 -3.50 3.30
N MET A 271 5.20 -3.23 3.05
CA MET A 271 4.17 -3.17 4.10
C MET A 271 3.89 -4.56 4.68
N ALA A 272 3.73 -5.57 3.86
CA ALA A 272 3.51 -6.95 4.30
C ALA A 272 4.68 -7.48 5.13
N GLY A 273 5.92 -7.19 4.70
CA GLY A 273 7.14 -7.63 5.38
C GLY A 273 7.45 -6.87 6.68
N ASP A 274 6.86 -5.68 6.88
CA ASP A 274 6.98 -4.87 8.10
C ASP A 274 5.71 -5.00 8.98
N GLY A 275 5.00 -6.12 8.91
CA GLY A 275 3.84 -6.41 9.76
C GLY A 275 4.23 -6.41 11.24
N GLU A 276 3.28 -6.03 12.12
CA GLU A 276 3.52 -6.00 13.56
C GLU A 276 4.08 -7.33 14.07
N GLY A 277 5.30 -7.28 14.63
CA GLY A 277 5.99 -8.46 15.14
C GLY A 277 6.49 -9.45 14.09
N ALA A 278 6.45 -9.11 12.80
CA ALA A 278 6.90 -9.99 11.71
C ALA A 278 8.41 -10.25 11.78
N THR A 279 8.81 -11.49 11.45
CA THR A 279 10.22 -11.89 11.31
C THR A 279 10.56 -12.31 9.88
N ALA A 280 9.54 -12.63 9.06
CA ALA A 280 9.71 -13.01 7.67
C ALA A 280 8.57 -12.48 6.78
N LEU A 281 8.92 -12.02 5.57
CA LEU A 281 7.99 -11.83 4.48
C LEU A 281 7.59 -13.21 3.93
N PHE A 282 6.29 -13.48 3.88
CA PHE A 282 5.75 -14.70 3.31
C PHE A 282 4.98 -14.40 2.03
N GLU A 283 5.48 -14.91 0.91
CA GLU A 283 4.85 -14.81 -0.40
C GLU A 283 4.14 -16.11 -0.75
N THR A 284 2.94 -16.05 -1.31
CA THR A 284 2.28 -17.19 -1.96
C THR A 284 2.10 -16.85 -3.43
N LYS A 285 2.78 -17.60 -4.29
CA LYS A 285 2.65 -17.51 -5.75
C LYS A 285 1.85 -18.70 -6.26
N VAL A 286 0.65 -18.43 -6.80
CA VAL A 286 -0.18 -19.43 -7.49
C VAL A 286 0.01 -19.29 -8.98
N ILE A 287 0.32 -20.38 -9.67
CA ILE A 287 0.49 -20.44 -11.12
C ILE A 287 -0.43 -21.50 -11.73
N ASN A 288 -0.65 -21.40 -13.03
CA ASN A 288 -1.44 -22.36 -13.83
C ASN A 288 -2.87 -22.57 -13.29
N ALA A 289 -3.48 -21.55 -12.69
CA ALA A 289 -4.87 -21.59 -12.24
C ALA A 289 -5.86 -21.40 -13.41
N VAL A 290 -7.12 -21.78 -13.20
CA VAL A 290 -8.19 -21.69 -14.21
C VAL A 290 -8.47 -20.24 -14.62
N SER A 291 -8.44 -19.33 -13.66
CA SER A 291 -8.68 -17.90 -13.88
C SER A 291 -7.81 -17.04 -12.97
N LYS A 292 -7.64 -15.77 -13.35
CA LYS A 292 -6.93 -14.78 -12.54
C LYS A 292 -7.61 -14.56 -11.18
N GLU A 293 -8.93 -14.61 -11.13
CA GLU A 293 -9.73 -14.48 -9.92
C GLU A 293 -9.50 -15.66 -8.95
N ASP A 294 -9.51 -16.90 -9.49
CA ASP A 294 -9.19 -18.09 -8.69
C ASP A 294 -7.75 -18.01 -8.16
N ALA A 295 -6.79 -17.63 -9.00
CA ALA A 295 -5.39 -17.49 -8.58
C ALA A 295 -5.22 -16.49 -7.43
N ARG A 296 -5.88 -15.32 -7.51
CA ARG A 296 -5.89 -14.31 -6.42
C ARG A 296 -6.52 -14.86 -5.14
N THR A 297 -7.67 -15.51 -5.26
CA THR A 297 -8.42 -16.07 -4.14
C THR A 297 -7.60 -17.13 -3.41
N LEU A 298 -6.98 -18.04 -4.15
CA LEU A 298 -6.10 -19.09 -3.62
C LEU A 298 -4.88 -18.48 -2.91
N ALA A 299 -4.14 -17.60 -3.59
CA ALA A 299 -2.93 -16.99 -3.02
C ALA A 299 -3.24 -16.20 -1.74
N LYS A 300 -4.32 -15.40 -1.76
CA LYS A 300 -4.74 -14.60 -0.60
C LYS A 300 -5.21 -15.47 0.56
N SER A 301 -5.92 -16.57 0.31
CA SER A 301 -6.36 -17.50 1.35
C SER A 301 -5.18 -18.08 2.14
N VAL A 302 -4.09 -18.41 1.46
CA VAL A 302 -2.89 -18.98 2.12
C VAL A 302 -2.21 -17.96 3.03
N ILE A 303 -1.95 -16.75 2.56
CA ILE A 303 -1.28 -15.72 3.38
C ILE A 303 -2.14 -15.23 4.55
N CYS A 304 -3.46 -15.41 4.49
CA CYS A 304 -4.39 -15.05 5.57
C CYS A 304 -4.56 -16.16 6.63
N SER A 305 -4.08 -17.37 6.36
CA SER A 305 -4.21 -18.51 7.27
C SER A 305 -3.31 -18.34 8.50
N SER A 306 -3.89 -18.11 9.68
CA SER A 306 -3.12 -18.02 10.94
C SER A 306 -2.30 -19.28 11.19
N LEU A 307 -2.79 -20.47 10.82
CA LEU A 307 -2.04 -21.72 10.95
C LEU A 307 -0.83 -21.74 10.02
N THR A 308 -0.97 -21.30 8.78
CA THR A 308 0.15 -21.21 7.83
C THR A 308 1.18 -20.19 8.32
N LYS A 309 0.74 -18.97 8.70
CA LYS A 309 1.62 -17.92 9.23
C LYS A 309 2.40 -18.38 10.48
N ALA A 310 1.76 -19.15 11.38
CA ALA A 310 2.43 -19.73 12.54
C ALA A 310 3.43 -20.83 12.15
N ALA A 311 3.17 -21.61 11.08
CA ALA A 311 4.12 -22.59 10.56
C ALA A 311 5.36 -21.89 9.96
N ILE A 312 5.19 -20.82 9.22
CA ILE A 312 6.31 -20.01 8.71
C ILE A 312 7.17 -19.48 9.86
N PHE A 313 6.55 -18.92 10.92
CA PHE A 313 7.28 -18.50 12.12
C PHE A 313 8.08 -19.64 12.77
N GLY A 314 7.49 -20.84 12.82
CA GLY A 314 8.13 -22.04 13.37
C GLY A 314 9.11 -22.74 12.43
N HIS A 315 9.34 -22.22 11.23
CA HIS A 315 10.13 -22.84 10.16
C HIS A 315 9.68 -24.27 9.84
N ASP A 316 8.37 -24.53 9.97
CA ASP A 316 7.72 -25.82 9.74
C ASP A 316 7.18 -25.88 8.31
N ALA A 317 7.69 -26.82 7.50
CA ALA A 317 7.27 -27.02 6.11
C ALA A 317 5.87 -27.65 6.01
N ASN A 318 4.90 -27.05 6.69
CA ASN A 318 3.54 -27.59 6.88
C ASN A 318 2.67 -27.42 5.64
N TRP A 319 2.93 -28.24 4.63
CA TRP A 319 2.15 -28.26 3.39
C TRP A 319 0.65 -28.52 3.65
N GLY A 320 0.30 -29.29 4.67
CA GLY A 320 -1.09 -29.59 5.03
C GLY A 320 -1.89 -28.32 5.39
N ARG A 321 -1.28 -27.35 6.08
CA ARG A 321 -1.92 -26.07 6.41
C ARG A 321 -2.15 -25.21 5.17
N ILE A 322 -1.22 -25.24 4.20
CA ILE A 322 -1.37 -24.54 2.91
C ILE A 322 -2.52 -25.18 2.12
N LEU A 323 -2.52 -26.50 1.93
CA LEU A 323 -3.61 -27.20 1.24
C LEU A 323 -4.97 -26.97 1.89
N CYS A 324 -5.02 -26.95 3.23
CA CYS A 324 -6.23 -26.61 3.97
C CYS A 324 -6.71 -25.19 3.61
N ALA A 325 -5.78 -24.21 3.56
CA ALA A 325 -6.12 -22.84 3.20
C ALA A 325 -6.59 -22.71 1.74
N LEU A 326 -5.99 -23.43 0.82
CA LEU A 326 -6.47 -23.52 -0.56
C LEU A 326 -7.88 -24.14 -0.61
N GLY A 327 -8.10 -25.22 0.15
CA GLY A 327 -9.36 -25.99 0.14
C GLY A 327 -10.58 -25.21 0.63
N TYR A 328 -10.44 -24.33 1.62
CA TYR A 328 -11.55 -23.49 2.08
C TYR A 328 -11.63 -22.11 1.40
N SER A 329 -10.77 -21.82 0.46
CA SER A 329 -10.71 -20.51 -0.23
C SER A 329 -11.98 -20.15 -1.00
N GLY A 330 -12.74 -21.14 -1.43
CA GLY A 330 -13.92 -21.01 -2.31
C GLY A 330 -13.58 -21.05 -3.79
N ALA A 331 -12.31 -21.00 -4.18
CA ALA A 331 -11.87 -21.18 -5.55
C ALA A 331 -11.98 -22.66 -6.00
N LYS A 332 -12.10 -22.88 -7.31
CA LYS A 332 -12.21 -24.21 -7.87
C LYS A 332 -10.85 -24.75 -8.28
N PHE A 333 -10.48 -25.92 -7.77
CA PHE A 333 -9.28 -26.64 -8.17
C PHE A 333 -9.40 -28.14 -7.87
N ASP A 334 -8.49 -28.92 -8.47
CA ASP A 334 -8.35 -30.36 -8.20
C ASP A 334 -7.21 -30.57 -7.19
N PRO A 335 -7.51 -30.97 -5.94
CA PRO A 335 -6.48 -31.12 -4.91
C PRO A 335 -5.49 -32.26 -5.18
N GLU A 336 -5.81 -33.21 -6.05
CA GLU A 336 -4.90 -34.30 -6.43
C GLU A 336 -3.89 -33.88 -7.49
N ASN A 337 -4.13 -32.73 -8.15
CA ASN A 337 -3.27 -32.21 -9.22
C ASN A 337 -2.47 -30.96 -8.83
N VAL A 338 -2.27 -30.71 -7.54
CA VAL A 338 -1.51 -29.56 -7.04
C VAL A 338 -0.08 -29.98 -6.73
N ASP A 339 0.87 -29.16 -7.20
CA ASP A 339 2.25 -29.22 -6.71
C ASP A 339 2.56 -28.03 -5.81
N LEU A 340 3.24 -28.28 -4.68
CA LEU A 340 3.65 -27.24 -3.73
C LEU A 340 5.14 -27.28 -3.46
N TYR A 341 5.76 -26.11 -3.56
CA TYR A 341 7.17 -25.90 -3.29
C TYR A 341 7.36 -24.78 -2.27
N PHE A 342 8.41 -24.88 -1.45
CA PHE A 342 8.98 -23.72 -0.77
C PHE A 342 10.23 -23.25 -1.48
N GLU A 343 10.36 -21.92 -1.59
CA GLU A 343 11.49 -21.24 -2.24
C GLU A 343 12.01 -20.09 -1.37
N SER A 344 13.30 -19.92 -1.35
CA SER A 344 14.00 -18.75 -0.77
C SER A 344 15.38 -18.60 -1.42
N LYS A 345 16.17 -17.63 -0.98
CA LYS A 345 17.58 -17.53 -1.44
C LYS A 345 18.41 -18.77 -1.12
N SER A 346 18.00 -19.58 -0.13
CA SER A 346 18.70 -20.80 0.28
C SER A 346 18.38 -22.02 -0.57
N GLY A 347 17.36 -21.98 -1.42
CA GLY A 347 17.01 -23.06 -2.34
C GLY A 347 15.51 -23.15 -2.66
N LYS A 348 15.15 -24.26 -3.29
CA LYS A 348 13.79 -24.66 -3.64
C LYS A 348 13.58 -26.13 -3.30
N ILE A 349 12.48 -26.47 -2.64
CA ILE A 349 12.15 -27.83 -2.25
C ILE A 349 10.70 -28.17 -2.61
N HIS A 350 10.49 -29.35 -3.22
CA HIS A 350 9.16 -29.88 -3.55
C HIS A 350 8.64 -30.68 -2.36
N ILE A 351 7.50 -30.30 -1.81
CA ILE A 351 6.99 -30.84 -0.55
C ILE A 351 5.68 -31.58 -0.67
N PHE A 352 4.90 -31.31 -1.73
CA PHE A 352 3.62 -32.00 -2.02
C PHE A 352 3.39 -32.05 -3.53
N GLY A 353 2.89 -33.17 -4.03
CA GLY A 353 2.52 -33.38 -5.43
C GLY A 353 1.78 -34.68 -5.64
N ASN A 354 1.01 -34.78 -6.73
CA ASN A 354 0.19 -35.97 -7.05
C ASN A 354 -0.71 -36.42 -5.91
N GLY A 355 -1.31 -35.48 -5.16
CA GLY A 355 -2.21 -35.75 -4.05
C GLY A 355 -1.54 -36.28 -2.77
N VAL A 356 -0.20 -36.38 -2.69
CA VAL A 356 0.53 -36.92 -1.56
C VAL A 356 1.76 -36.09 -1.18
N ALA A 357 2.22 -36.25 0.05
CA ALA A 357 3.49 -35.66 0.49
C ALA A 357 4.66 -36.25 -0.32
N CYS A 358 5.59 -35.39 -0.74
CA CYS A 358 6.85 -35.82 -1.32
C CYS A 358 7.81 -36.30 -0.24
N ASP A 359 8.78 -37.13 -0.63
CA ASP A 359 9.94 -37.43 0.24
C ASP A 359 10.93 -36.26 0.13
N TYR A 360 11.12 -35.51 1.21
CA TYR A 360 11.98 -34.33 1.26
C TYR A 360 12.79 -34.27 2.56
N SER A 361 13.87 -33.51 2.54
CA SER A 361 14.71 -33.29 3.72
C SER A 361 14.11 -32.18 4.61
N GLU A 362 13.76 -32.53 5.83
CA GLU A 362 13.31 -31.56 6.85
C GLU A 362 14.40 -30.53 7.17
N GLU A 363 15.68 -30.92 7.17
CA GLU A 363 16.81 -30.02 7.39
C GLU A 363 16.90 -28.98 6.27
N GLU A 364 16.75 -29.39 5.01
CA GLU A 364 16.74 -28.49 3.86
C GLU A 364 15.53 -27.58 3.87
N ALA A 365 14.33 -28.10 4.17
CA ALA A 365 13.11 -27.32 4.29
C ALA A 365 13.22 -26.26 5.40
N THR A 366 13.70 -26.61 6.58
CA THR A 366 13.95 -25.68 7.69
C THR A 366 14.95 -24.59 7.30
N LYS A 367 16.03 -24.93 6.56
CA LYS A 367 17.00 -23.95 6.07
C LYS A 367 16.34 -22.94 5.12
N ILE A 368 15.49 -23.39 4.19
CA ILE A 368 14.75 -22.53 3.26
C ILE A 368 13.81 -21.61 4.01
N LEU A 369 13.05 -22.15 4.97
CA LEU A 369 12.07 -21.40 5.76
C LEU A 369 12.70 -20.45 6.80
N SER A 370 13.99 -20.57 7.08
CA SER A 370 14.72 -19.67 7.99
C SER A 370 15.20 -18.37 7.31
N ASP A 371 14.98 -18.22 6.01
CA ASP A 371 15.30 -16.98 5.30
C ASP A 371 14.25 -15.89 5.59
N PRO A 372 14.63 -14.59 5.53
CA PRO A 372 13.70 -13.50 5.82
C PRO A 372 12.63 -13.27 4.74
N GLU A 373 12.79 -13.90 3.58
CA GLU A 373 11.80 -13.90 2.49
C GLU A 373 11.57 -15.34 2.03
N VAL A 374 10.34 -15.82 2.17
CA VAL A 374 9.94 -17.20 1.86
C VAL A 374 8.75 -17.17 0.91
N THR A 375 8.82 -17.97 -0.15
CA THR A 375 7.73 -18.15 -1.12
C THR A 375 7.17 -19.57 -1.05
N ALA A 376 5.85 -19.70 -0.89
CA ALA A 376 5.11 -20.90 -1.25
C ALA A 376 4.69 -20.80 -2.72
N LEU A 377 5.32 -21.58 -3.60
CA LEU A 377 4.91 -21.71 -4.99
C LEU A 377 3.91 -22.85 -5.12
N VAL A 378 2.72 -22.52 -5.60
CA VAL A 378 1.61 -23.47 -5.79
C VAL A 378 1.28 -23.56 -7.27
N ASP A 379 1.54 -24.71 -7.88
CA ASP A 379 1.18 -24.99 -9.28
C ASP A 379 -0.14 -25.77 -9.31
N MET A 380 -1.14 -25.18 -9.97
CA MET A 380 -2.49 -25.76 -10.03
C MET A 380 -2.71 -26.70 -11.22
N HIS A 381 -1.83 -26.67 -12.24
CA HIS A 381 -1.92 -27.46 -13.48
C HIS A 381 -3.30 -27.43 -14.19
N MET A 382 -4.05 -26.34 -14.07
CA MET A 382 -5.43 -26.23 -14.56
C MET A 382 -5.66 -25.13 -15.59
N GLY A 383 -4.65 -24.30 -15.87
CA GLY A 383 -4.77 -23.18 -16.80
C GLY A 383 -3.46 -22.44 -16.99
N GLU A 384 -3.53 -21.12 -17.25
CA GLU A 384 -2.36 -20.27 -17.48
C GLU A 384 -2.34 -19.02 -16.56
N ALA A 385 -3.38 -18.87 -15.72
CA ALA A 385 -3.50 -17.71 -14.87
C ALA A 385 -2.58 -17.82 -13.64
N GLU A 386 -2.03 -16.68 -13.23
CA GLU A 386 -1.18 -16.59 -12.04
C GLU A 386 -1.53 -15.38 -11.18
N ALA A 387 -1.27 -15.47 -9.89
CA ALA A 387 -1.33 -14.36 -8.96
C ALA A 387 -0.34 -14.57 -7.81
N THR A 388 0.10 -13.45 -7.23
CA THR A 388 0.97 -13.46 -6.05
C THR A 388 0.33 -12.65 -4.93
N ALA A 389 0.41 -13.17 -3.71
CA ALA A 389 -0.03 -12.49 -2.49
C ALA A 389 1.12 -12.44 -1.47
N TRP A 390 1.16 -11.37 -0.66
CA TRP A 390 2.21 -11.13 0.31
C TRP A 390 1.62 -11.00 1.72
N GLY A 391 2.21 -11.68 2.65
CA GLY A 391 1.92 -11.61 4.07
C GLY A 391 3.21 -11.65 4.88
N CYS A 392 3.07 -11.91 6.16
CA CYS A 392 4.18 -12.16 7.06
C CYS A 392 3.86 -13.38 7.92
N ASP A 393 4.83 -13.90 8.63
CA ASP A 393 4.64 -14.88 9.68
C ASP A 393 3.77 -14.33 10.84
N LEU A 394 3.37 -15.19 11.76
CA LEU A 394 2.63 -14.83 12.97
C LEU A 394 3.48 -15.19 14.19
N SER A 395 4.12 -14.18 14.78
CA SER A 395 4.98 -14.32 15.94
C SER A 395 4.26 -14.05 17.26
N TYR A 396 4.90 -14.33 18.38
CA TYR A 396 4.41 -13.94 19.72
C TYR A 396 4.38 -12.43 19.92
N ASP A 397 5.21 -11.68 19.19
CA ASP A 397 5.33 -10.24 19.36
C ASP A 397 4.12 -9.50 18.79
N TYR A 398 3.40 -10.07 17.82
CA TYR A 398 2.11 -9.54 17.39
C TYR A 398 1.15 -9.35 18.57
N VAL A 399 1.01 -10.37 19.43
CA VAL A 399 0.11 -10.30 20.59
C VAL A 399 0.63 -9.35 21.67
N LYS A 400 1.96 -9.20 21.81
CA LYS A 400 2.54 -8.28 22.79
C LYS A 400 2.43 -6.80 22.39
N ILE A 401 2.40 -6.51 21.10
CA ILE A 401 2.25 -5.14 20.56
C ILE A 401 0.82 -4.66 20.72
N ASN A 402 -0.15 -5.56 20.52
CA ASN A 402 -1.58 -5.30 20.63
C ASN A 402 -2.13 -5.71 22.01
#